data_90488f375124d05ba2056986772fec40
#
_entry.id   90488f375124d05ba2056986772fec40
#
_cell.length_a   1.000
_cell.length_b   1.000
_cell.length_c   1.000
_cell.angle_alpha   90.00
_cell.angle_beta   90.00
_cell.angle_gamma   90.00
#
_symmetry.space_group_name_H-M   'P 1'
#
loop_
_entity.id
_entity.type
_entity.pdbx_description
1 polymer ?
#
loop_
_entity_poly.entity_id
_entity_poly.type
_entity_poly.pdbx_seq_one_letter_code
_entity_poly.pdbx_strand_id
1 'polypeptide(L)'
;MRALIFVTLALTAGSLWAAEIPRASPDFTIQLTGGKQIKVSDYRGKVLCLTFILTTCPHCQKTTQLLDGIYPDLAPKGFAVVEAALNQNPDIPSFISQFKVPFPVGTADVLPALDYIQWPKDKRPLVPFLVFIDRKGVIRAQYTGVDESFFDNQQEQHMRDEVEKLLNEGGPAKTKPAH
;
A
#
# COMPACT_ATOMS: atom_id res chain seq x y z
N MET A 1 -58.13 -21.15 -18.53
CA MET A 1 -57.17 -20.97 -17.44
C MET A 1 -55.76 -20.82 -18.06
N ARG A 2 -55.22 -19.60 -18.12
CA ARG A 2 -53.86 -19.31 -18.65
C ARG A 2 -52.90 -19.20 -17.45
N ALA A 3 -51.98 -20.13 -17.33
CA ALA A 3 -50.94 -20.10 -16.32
C ALA A 3 -49.86 -19.10 -16.77
N LEU A 4 -49.67 -18.04 -16.00
CA LEU A 4 -48.55 -17.10 -16.12
C LEU A 4 -47.34 -17.70 -15.42
N ILE A 5 -46.34 -18.09 -16.19
CA ILE A 5 -45.04 -18.55 -15.68
C ILE A 5 -44.20 -17.29 -15.42
N PHE A 6 -43.98 -16.96 -14.12
CA PHE A 6 -43.02 -15.92 -13.73
C PHE A 6 -41.61 -16.54 -13.76
N VAL A 7 -40.84 -16.15 -14.78
CA VAL A 7 -39.41 -16.44 -14.85
C VAL A 7 -38.71 -15.42 -13.96
N THR A 8 -38.31 -15.83 -12.77
CA THR A 8 -37.46 -15.04 -11.88
C THR A 8 -36.01 -15.09 -12.42
N LEU A 9 -35.59 -14.00 -13.06
CA LEU A 9 -34.18 -13.81 -13.46
C LEU A 9 -33.35 -13.54 -12.22
N ALA A 10 -32.66 -14.57 -11.72
CA ALA A 10 -31.67 -14.41 -10.65
C ALA A 10 -30.44 -13.68 -11.21
N LEU A 11 -30.33 -12.37 -10.91
CA LEU A 11 -29.08 -11.63 -11.13
C LEU A 11 -28.03 -12.22 -10.16
N THR A 12 -27.13 -13.03 -10.68
CA THR A 12 -25.90 -13.38 -10.00
C THR A 12 -25.00 -12.13 -10.00
N ALA A 13 -25.03 -11.36 -8.92
CA ALA A 13 -24.04 -10.31 -8.68
C ALA A 13 -22.69 -10.99 -8.57
N GLY A 14 -21.89 -10.94 -9.64
CA GLY A 14 -20.50 -11.34 -9.59
C GLY A 14 -19.81 -10.50 -8.52
N SER A 15 -19.34 -11.14 -7.45
CA SER A 15 -18.57 -10.46 -6.41
C SER A 15 -17.29 -9.91 -7.04
N LEU A 16 -17.27 -8.59 -7.30
CA LEU A 16 -16.03 -7.87 -7.55
C LEU A 16 -15.22 -7.99 -6.26
N TRP A 17 -14.12 -8.73 -6.30
CA TRP A 17 -13.24 -8.82 -5.15
C TRP A 17 -12.66 -7.43 -4.88
N ALA A 18 -12.88 -6.94 -3.67
CA ALA A 18 -12.19 -5.79 -3.11
C ALA A 18 -11.75 -6.17 -1.70
N ALA A 19 -10.52 -5.84 -1.34
CA ALA A 19 -10.07 -5.96 0.03
C ALA A 19 -10.96 -5.09 0.93
N GLU A 20 -11.24 -5.56 2.15
CA GLU A 20 -12.02 -4.79 3.12
C GLU A 20 -11.25 -3.52 3.51
N ILE A 21 -11.82 -2.34 3.27
CA ILE A 21 -11.24 -1.04 3.61
C ILE A 21 -12.36 -0.11 4.11
N PRO A 22 -12.18 0.57 5.28
CA PRO A 22 -11.01 0.51 6.16
C PRO A 22 -10.96 -0.76 7.02
N ARG A 23 -9.73 -1.21 7.36
CA ARG A 23 -9.53 -2.33 8.31
C ARG A 23 -8.31 -2.08 9.20
N ALA A 24 -8.30 -2.67 10.40
CA ALA A 24 -7.10 -2.68 11.24
C ALA A 24 -5.95 -3.36 10.49
N SER A 25 -4.77 -2.72 10.47
CA SER A 25 -3.57 -3.36 9.91
C SER A 25 -3.14 -4.51 10.84
N PRO A 26 -3.09 -5.76 10.36
CA PRO A 26 -2.38 -6.81 11.06
C PRO A 26 -0.91 -6.40 11.25
N ASP A 27 -0.25 -6.96 12.27
CA ASP A 27 1.19 -6.77 12.35
C ASP A 27 1.90 -7.57 11.26
N PHE A 28 2.89 -6.96 10.64
CA PHE A 28 3.64 -7.57 9.54
C PHE A 28 5.13 -7.27 9.73
N THR A 29 5.96 -8.30 9.61
CA THR A 29 7.40 -8.21 9.84
C THR A 29 8.15 -8.19 8.52
N ILE A 30 9.05 -7.22 8.38
CA ILE A 30 9.95 -7.07 7.25
C ILE A 30 11.38 -7.35 7.73
N GLN A 31 12.10 -8.21 7.01
CA GLN A 31 13.48 -8.58 7.30
C GLN A 31 14.43 -7.60 6.62
N LEU A 32 15.20 -6.85 7.39
CA LEU A 32 16.23 -5.95 6.86
C LEU A 32 17.56 -6.68 6.71
N THR A 33 18.47 -6.09 5.93
CA THR A 33 19.85 -6.57 5.82
C THR A 33 20.54 -6.57 7.21
N GLY A 34 21.42 -7.54 7.43
CA GLY A 34 22.12 -7.69 8.71
C GLY A 34 21.28 -8.33 9.83
N GLY A 35 20.18 -9.02 9.48
CA GLY A 35 19.35 -9.76 10.43
C GLY A 35 18.43 -8.91 11.31
N LYS A 36 18.33 -7.61 11.03
CA LYS A 36 17.38 -6.72 11.71
C LYS A 36 15.96 -6.95 11.18
N GLN A 37 14.99 -6.67 12.03
CA GLN A 37 13.57 -6.74 11.68
C GLN A 37 12.90 -5.42 12.03
N ILE A 38 11.91 -5.06 11.23
CA ILE A 38 10.96 -3.98 11.55
C ILE A 38 9.54 -4.52 11.40
N LYS A 39 8.64 -3.96 12.16
CA LYS A 39 7.21 -4.31 12.13
C LYS A 39 6.38 -3.12 11.70
N VAL A 40 5.25 -3.40 11.06
CA VAL A 40 4.28 -2.35 10.72
C VAL A 40 3.81 -1.60 11.97
N SER A 41 3.67 -2.30 13.09
CA SER A 41 3.30 -1.71 14.39
C SER A 41 4.31 -0.69 14.93
N ASP A 42 5.59 -0.73 14.51
CA ASP A 42 6.62 0.24 14.92
C ASP A 42 6.34 1.65 14.36
N TYR A 43 5.45 1.75 13.38
CA TYR A 43 5.08 3.01 12.71
C TYR A 43 3.79 3.64 13.27
N ARG A 44 3.27 3.15 14.39
CA ARG A 44 2.12 3.80 15.05
C ARG A 44 2.43 5.26 15.34
N GLY A 45 1.47 6.14 15.13
CA GLY A 45 1.65 7.60 15.25
C GLY A 45 2.12 8.28 13.95
N LYS A 46 2.54 7.50 12.94
CA LYS A 46 2.89 8.00 11.60
C LYS A 46 1.87 7.52 10.56
N VAL A 47 1.75 8.25 9.48
CA VAL A 47 1.12 7.75 8.25
C VAL A 47 2.15 6.90 7.53
N LEU A 48 1.84 5.64 7.28
CA LEU A 48 2.77 4.68 6.66
C LEU A 48 2.28 4.30 5.26
N CYS A 49 3.17 4.38 4.27
CA CYS A 49 3.03 3.68 3.00
C CYS A 49 3.88 2.40 3.07
N LEU A 50 3.22 1.25 3.16
CA LEU A 50 3.87 -0.05 3.03
C LEU A 50 3.74 -0.50 1.58
N THR A 51 4.88 -0.79 0.93
CA THR A 51 4.91 -1.29 -0.45
C THR A 51 5.45 -2.72 -0.50
N PHE A 52 4.82 -3.55 -1.34
CA PHE A 52 5.37 -4.85 -1.71
C PHE A 52 5.81 -4.80 -3.17
N ILE A 53 7.07 -5.14 -3.42
CA ILE A 53 7.72 -4.96 -4.70
C ILE A 53 8.46 -6.22 -5.17
N LEU A 54 8.82 -6.25 -6.45
CA LEU A 54 9.94 -7.05 -6.94
C LEU A 54 11.04 -6.08 -7.37
N THR A 55 12.26 -6.27 -6.87
CA THR A 55 13.37 -5.34 -7.16
C THR A 55 13.74 -5.24 -8.64
N THR A 56 13.36 -6.26 -9.42
CA THR A 56 13.59 -6.34 -10.87
C THR A 56 12.41 -5.85 -11.72
N CYS A 57 11.30 -5.46 -11.11
CA CYS A 57 10.11 -5.01 -11.83
C CYS A 57 10.21 -3.51 -12.16
N PRO A 58 10.14 -3.08 -13.44
CA PRO A 58 10.24 -1.67 -13.82
C PRO A 58 9.17 -0.78 -13.18
N HIS A 59 7.93 -1.26 -13.05
CA HIS A 59 6.84 -0.52 -12.39
C HIS A 59 7.11 -0.33 -10.90
N CYS A 60 7.67 -1.33 -10.22
CA CYS A 60 8.08 -1.21 -8.83
C CYS A 60 9.22 -0.18 -8.67
N GLN A 61 10.24 -0.26 -9.53
CA GLN A 61 11.36 0.69 -9.53
C GLN A 61 10.87 2.14 -9.75
N LYS A 62 9.93 2.35 -10.69
CA LYS A 62 9.29 3.66 -10.87
C LYS A 62 8.57 4.10 -9.59
N THR A 63 7.79 3.22 -8.96
CA THR A 63 7.07 3.53 -7.71
C THR A 63 8.03 3.92 -6.59
N THR A 64 9.14 3.19 -6.41
CA THR A 64 10.19 3.53 -5.44
C THR A 64 10.76 4.93 -5.68
N GLN A 65 11.07 5.28 -6.94
CA GLN A 65 11.59 6.62 -7.29
C GLN A 65 10.57 7.73 -7.02
N LEU A 66 9.28 7.49 -7.29
CA LEU A 66 8.23 8.46 -7.00
C LEU A 66 8.04 8.64 -5.48
N LEU A 67 8.12 7.55 -4.69
CA LEU A 67 8.12 7.62 -3.23
C LEU A 67 9.32 8.39 -2.69
N ASP A 68 10.52 8.20 -3.26
CA ASP A 68 11.72 9.00 -2.95
C ASP A 68 11.46 10.49 -3.20
N GLY A 69 10.81 10.83 -4.32
CA GLY A 69 10.47 12.22 -4.67
C GLY A 69 9.55 12.90 -3.67
N ILE A 70 8.56 12.20 -3.10
CA ILE A 70 7.60 12.77 -2.14
C ILE A 70 8.05 12.66 -0.68
N TYR A 71 8.96 11.75 -0.36
CA TYR A 71 9.37 11.44 1.01
C TYR A 71 9.99 12.63 1.75
N PRO A 72 10.94 13.41 1.17
CA PRO A 72 11.56 14.54 1.86
C PRO A 72 10.57 15.61 2.31
N ASP A 73 9.51 15.85 1.53
CA ASP A 73 8.49 16.86 1.80
C ASP A 73 7.52 16.44 2.91
N LEU A 74 7.23 15.14 3.01
CA LEU A 74 6.16 14.59 3.84
C LEU A 74 6.68 13.90 5.11
N ALA A 75 7.91 13.40 5.13
CA ALA A 75 8.50 12.75 6.31
C ALA A 75 8.55 13.67 7.55
N PRO A 76 8.88 14.98 7.43
CA PRO A 76 8.82 15.91 8.57
C PRO A 76 7.39 16.10 9.13
N LYS A 77 6.35 15.81 8.33
CA LYS A 77 4.94 15.90 8.74
C LYS A 77 4.43 14.62 9.40
N GLY A 78 5.30 13.59 9.49
CA GLY A 78 4.97 12.29 10.10
C GLY A 78 4.60 11.20 9.08
N PHE A 79 5.05 11.32 7.83
CA PHE A 79 4.99 10.27 6.82
C PHE A 79 6.17 9.30 6.97
N ALA A 80 5.92 8.03 6.70
CA ALA A 80 6.94 6.99 6.63
C ALA A 80 6.67 6.08 5.43
N VAL A 81 7.75 5.49 4.91
CA VAL A 81 7.71 4.48 3.85
C VAL A 81 8.49 3.27 4.30
N VAL A 82 7.99 2.09 3.99
CA VAL A 82 8.69 0.80 4.11
C VAL A 82 8.43 0.00 2.86
N GLU A 83 9.48 -0.55 2.28
CA GLU A 83 9.38 -1.46 1.13
C GLU A 83 9.78 -2.88 1.52
N ALA A 84 9.00 -3.85 1.07
CA ALA A 84 9.26 -5.28 1.25
C ALA A 84 9.38 -5.97 -0.12
N ALA A 85 10.58 -6.41 -0.46
CA ALA A 85 10.85 -7.18 -1.67
C ALA A 85 10.35 -8.62 -1.50
N LEU A 86 9.59 -9.10 -2.48
CA LEU A 86 8.96 -10.42 -2.51
C LEU A 86 9.70 -11.42 -3.41
N ASN A 87 10.68 -10.98 -4.20
CA ASN A 87 11.47 -11.89 -5.04
C ASN A 87 12.48 -12.68 -4.20
N GLN A 88 12.83 -13.87 -4.70
CA GLN A 88 13.83 -14.70 -4.05
C GLN A 88 15.22 -14.04 -4.13
N ASN A 89 15.96 -14.05 -3.02
CA ASN A 89 17.34 -13.56 -2.91
C ASN A 89 17.57 -12.19 -3.58
N PRO A 90 16.78 -11.14 -3.24
CA PRO A 90 16.99 -9.82 -3.83
C PRO A 90 18.29 -9.20 -3.29
N ASP A 91 19.03 -8.55 -4.16
CA ASP A 91 20.19 -7.72 -3.74
C ASP A 91 19.66 -6.36 -3.23
N ILE A 92 19.21 -6.34 -1.97
CA ILE A 92 18.68 -5.14 -1.33
C ILE A 92 19.72 -4.01 -1.23
N PRO A 93 21.00 -4.25 -0.85
CA PRO A 93 22.01 -3.20 -0.83
C PRO A 93 22.21 -2.52 -2.19
N SER A 94 22.31 -3.32 -3.27
CA SER A 94 22.44 -2.77 -4.62
C SER A 94 21.19 -1.99 -5.05
N PHE A 95 19.99 -2.48 -4.73
CA PHE A 95 18.75 -1.78 -5.00
C PHE A 95 18.69 -0.41 -4.30
N ILE A 96 18.99 -0.36 -2.99
CA ILE A 96 19.04 0.88 -2.22
C ILE A 96 20.06 1.87 -2.80
N SER A 97 21.26 1.38 -3.15
CA SER A 97 22.33 2.21 -3.73
C SER A 97 21.94 2.75 -5.11
N GLN A 98 21.38 1.90 -5.98
CA GLN A 98 21.00 2.26 -7.35
C GLN A 98 19.91 3.34 -7.37
N PHE A 99 18.89 3.20 -6.53
CA PHE A 99 17.74 4.11 -6.49
C PHE A 99 17.85 5.18 -5.41
N LYS A 100 18.96 5.20 -4.62
CA LYS A 100 19.23 6.16 -3.53
C LYS A 100 18.09 6.22 -2.51
N VAL A 101 17.49 5.07 -2.21
CA VAL A 101 16.28 4.96 -1.39
C VAL A 101 16.53 5.47 0.04
N PRO A 102 15.78 6.49 0.54
CA PRO A 102 16.01 7.12 1.85
C PRO A 102 15.24 6.46 3.00
N PHE A 103 14.49 5.42 2.74
CA PHE A 103 13.63 4.72 3.69
C PHE A 103 13.99 3.21 3.75
N PRO A 104 13.52 2.48 4.77
CA PRO A 104 13.81 1.05 4.91
C PRO A 104 13.30 0.21 3.76
N VAL A 105 14.19 -0.62 3.20
CA VAL A 105 13.87 -1.68 2.24
C VAL A 105 14.35 -3.01 2.82
N GLY A 106 13.48 -3.99 2.82
CA GLY A 106 13.79 -5.33 3.30
C GLY A 106 13.14 -6.40 2.44
N THR A 107 13.00 -7.59 2.99
CA THR A 107 12.37 -8.73 2.34
C THR A 107 11.17 -9.23 3.13
N ALA A 108 10.23 -9.86 2.45
CA ALA A 108 9.13 -10.59 3.06
C ALA A 108 8.74 -11.80 2.21
N ASP A 109 8.10 -12.77 2.84
CA ASP A 109 7.56 -13.93 2.14
C ASP A 109 6.29 -13.56 1.36
N VAL A 110 6.15 -14.14 0.17
CA VAL A 110 5.04 -13.84 -0.76
C VAL A 110 3.68 -14.18 -0.13
N LEU A 111 3.51 -15.38 0.43
CA LEU A 111 2.21 -15.81 0.94
C LEU A 111 1.71 -14.94 2.11
N PRO A 112 2.52 -14.65 3.15
CA PRO A 112 2.13 -13.68 4.17
C PRO A 112 1.80 -12.29 3.63
N ALA A 113 2.52 -11.81 2.61
CA ALA A 113 2.23 -10.52 1.98
C ALA A 113 0.88 -10.54 1.26
N LEU A 114 0.56 -11.60 0.51
CA LEU A 114 -0.73 -11.76 -0.16
C LEU A 114 -1.90 -11.88 0.82
N ASP A 115 -1.71 -12.60 1.94
CA ASP A 115 -2.72 -12.67 3.01
C ASP A 115 -2.91 -11.29 3.67
N TYR A 116 -1.83 -10.54 3.90
CA TYR A 116 -1.88 -9.18 4.46
C TYR A 116 -2.72 -8.22 3.63
N ILE A 117 -2.56 -8.26 2.29
CA ILE A 117 -3.33 -7.43 1.36
C ILE A 117 -4.68 -8.05 1.00
N GLN A 118 -5.04 -9.19 1.57
CA GLN A 118 -6.26 -9.94 1.26
C GLN A 118 -6.38 -10.28 -0.24
N TRP A 119 -5.27 -10.67 -0.90
CA TRP A 119 -5.29 -11.00 -2.31
C TRP A 119 -6.01 -12.33 -2.58
N PRO A 120 -6.88 -12.44 -3.61
CA PRO A 120 -7.57 -13.68 -3.96
C PRO A 120 -6.56 -14.77 -4.34
N LYS A 121 -6.75 -15.97 -3.77
CA LYS A 121 -5.83 -17.09 -3.98
C LYS A 121 -5.85 -17.65 -5.40
N ASP A 122 -6.92 -17.40 -6.13
CA ASP A 122 -7.15 -17.85 -7.53
C ASP A 122 -6.66 -16.84 -8.57
N LYS A 123 -6.18 -15.68 -8.15
CA LYS A 123 -5.70 -14.63 -9.06
C LYS A 123 -4.20 -14.46 -9.01
N ARG A 124 -3.59 -14.24 -10.18
CA ARG A 124 -2.17 -13.90 -10.27
C ARG A 124 -1.95 -12.49 -9.70
N PRO A 125 -1.08 -12.33 -8.70
CA PRO A 125 -0.77 -11.01 -8.16
C PRO A 125 0.05 -10.18 -9.16
N LEU A 126 -0.24 -8.87 -9.23
CA LEU A 126 0.52 -7.91 -10.00
C LEU A 126 1.05 -6.82 -9.07
N VAL A 127 2.37 -6.77 -8.95
CA VAL A 127 3.09 -5.75 -8.18
C VAL A 127 3.27 -4.47 -9.00
N PRO A 128 3.46 -3.31 -8.34
CA PRO A 128 3.60 -3.10 -6.90
C PRO A 128 2.25 -3.17 -6.16
N PHE A 129 2.30 -3.48 -4.85
CA PHE A 129 1.17 -3.25 -3.95
C PHE A 129 1.51 -2.08 -3.04
N LEU A 130 0.61 -1.11 -2.93
CA LEU A 130 0.73 0.02 -2.01
C LEU A 130 -0.39 -0.05 -0.98
N VAL A 131 -0.02 0.07 0.30
CA VAL A 131 -0.96 0.06 1.42
C VAL A 131 -0.74 1.31 2.24
N PHE A 132 -1.75 2.18 2.32
CA PHE A 132 -1.72 3.42 3.09
C PHE A 132 -2.39 3.21 4.45
N ILE A 133 -1.63 3.44 5.50
CA ILE A 133 -2.00 3.14 6.89
C ILE A 133 -1.97 4.45 7.67
N ASP A 134 -3.05 4.75 8.39
CA ASP A 134 -3.13 5.95 9.21
C ASP A 134 -2.33 5.83 10.52
N ARG A 135 -2.24 6.94 11.28
CA ARG A 135 -1.53 7.02 12.56
C ARG A 135 -2.04 6.02 13.62
N LYS A 136 -3.28 5.57 13.50
CA LYS A 136 -3.89 4.58 14.39
C LYS A 136 -3.60 3.15 13.95
N GLY A 137 -2.99 3.00 12.77
CA GLY A 137 -2.68 1.71 12.15
C GLY A 137 -3.90 1.07 11.50
N VAL A 138 -4.76 1.87 10.94
CA VAL A 138 -5.87 1.43 10.11
C VAL A 138 -5.47 1.57 8.65
N ILE A 139 -5.61 0.50 7.88
CA ILE A 139 -5.44 0.53 6.41
C ILE A 139 -6.61 1.33 5.85
N ARG A 140 -6.29 2.43 5.17
CA ARG A 140 -7.27 3.39 4.66
C ARG A 140 -7.40 3.36 3.14
N ALA A 141 -6.35 2.94 2.45
CA ALA A 141 -6.34 2.70 1.02
C ALA A 141 -5.36 1.58 0.67
N GLN A 142 -5.62 0.89 -0.43
CA GLN A 142 -4.76 -0.16 -0.95
C GLN A 142 -4.89 -0.20 -2.45
N TYR A 143 -3.75 -0.24 -3.14
CA TYR A 143 -3.66 -0.30 -4.60
C TYR A 143 -2.73 -1.42 -5.03
N THR A 144 -3.04 -2.02 -6.15
CA THR A 144 -2.31 -3.16 -6.71
C THR A 144 -1.99 -2.90 -8.17
N GLY A 145 -1.05 -3.57 -8.75
CA GLY A 145 -0.65 -3.35 -10.14
C GLY A 145 -1.77 -3.51 -11.20
N VAL A 146 -3.00 -3.91 -10.77
CA VAL A 146 -4.19 -3.93 -11.64
C VAL A 146 -5.01 -2.63 -11.58
N ASP A 147 -4.69 -1.71 -10.66
CA ASP A 147 -5.39 -0.44 -10.49
C ASP A 147 -4.81 0.61 -11.46
N GLU A 148 -5.05 0.43 -12.76
CA GLU A 148 -4.45 1.24 -13.84
C GLU A 148 -4.67 2.75 -13.64
N SER A 149 -5.82 3.17 -13.10
CA SER A 149 -6.12 4.57 -12.82
C SER A 149 -5.25 5.18 -11.71
N PHE A 150 -4.68 4.34 -10.82
CA PHE A 150 -3.75 4.80 -9.80
C PHE A 150 -2.30 4.81 -10.31
N PHE A 151 -1.93 3.84 -11.16
CA PHE A 151 -0.58 3.69 -11.69
C PHE A 151 -0.36 4.35 -13.06
N ASP A 152 -1.13 5.37 -13.38
CA ASP A 152 -1.04 6.15 -14.60
C ASP A 152 0.14 7.17 -14.60
N ASN A 153 0.07 8.19 -15.43
CA ASN A 153 1.07 9.25 -15.48
C ASN A 153 0.97 10.27 -14.33
N GLN A 154 -0.08 10.20 -13.51
CA GLN A 154 -0.29 11.03 -12.31
C GLN A 154 -0.03 10.24 -11.00
N GLN A 155 0.58 9.07 -11.07
CA GLN A 155 0.82 8.19 -9.93
C GLN A 155 1.46 8.92 -8.72
N GLU A 156 2.41 9.84 -8.94
CA GLU A 156 3.02 10.63 -7.87
C GLU A 156 1.97 11.48 -7.14
N GLN A 157 1.10 12.15 -7.90
CA GLN A 157 0.04 12.97 -7.32
C GLN A 157 -0.97 12.11 -6.56
N HIS A 158 -1.36 10.97 -7.10
CA HIS A 158 -2.27 10.04 -6.41
C HIS A 158 -1.68 9.57 -5.07
N MET A 159 -0.40 9.22 -5.02
CA MET A 159 0.28 8.83 -3.78
C MET A 159 0.35 10.01 -2.79
N ARG A 160 0.67 11.22 -3.28
CA ARG A 160 0.73 12.44 -2.46
C ARG A 160 -0.63 12.74 -1.84
N ASP A 161 -1.70 12.69 -2.63
CA ASP A 161 -3.07 12.97 -2.19
C ASP A 161 -3.51 12.01 -1.08
N GLU A 162 -3.24 10.70 -1.23
CA GLU A 162 -3.56 9.71 -0.18
C GLU A 162 -2.79 9.99 1.12
N VAL A 163 -1.50 10.31 1.02
CA VAL A 163 -0.69 10.61 2.20
C VAL A 163 -1.15 11.90 2.87
N GLU A 164 -1.33 12.99 2.12
CA GLU A 164 -1.74 14.28 2.66
C GLU A 164 -3.14 14.23 3.31
N LYS A 165 -4.07 13.51 2.71
CA LYS A 165 -5.38 13.22 3.30
C LYS A 165 -5.23 12.62 4.70
N LEU A 166 -4.42 11.56 4.84
CA LEU A 166 -4.21 10.88 6.12
C LEU A 166 -3.43 11.72 7.12
N LEU A 167 -2.47 12.53 6.66
CA LEU A 167 -1.74 13.47 7.50
C LEU A 167 -2.66 14.54 8.10
N ASN A 168 -3.65 15.00 7.33
CA ASN A 168 -4.61 16.03 7.75
C ASN A 168 -5.73 15.48 8.67
N GLU A 169 -6.10 14.20 8.57
CA GLU A 169 -7.12 13.58 9.43
C GLU A 169 -6.70 13.43 10.89
N GLY A 170 -5.42 13.45 11.21
CA GLY A 170 -4.87 13.29 12.58
C GLY A 170 -4.22 14.54 13.17
N GLY A 171 -4.24 15.67 12.45
CA GLY A 171 -3.71 16.94 12.95
C GLY A 171 -4.59 17.58 14.01
N PRO A 172 -4.06 18.50 14.86
CA PRO A 172 -4.88 19.28 15.77
C PRO A 172 -5.97 19.99 14.96
N ALA A 173 -7.22 19.94 15.46
CA ALA A 173 -8.34 20.60 14.84
C ALA A 173 -7.93 22.05 14.48
N LYS A 174 -8.02 22.44 13.21
CA LYS A 174 -7.82 23.82 12.80
C LYS A 174 -8.81 24.66 13.59
N THR A 175 -8.35 25.38 14.60
CA THR A 175 -9.16 26.36 15.32
C THR A 175 -9.63 27.36 14.29
N LYS A 176 -10.95 27.36 14.05
CA LYS A 176 -11.60 28.34 13.19
C LYS A 176 -11.29 29.70 13.80
N PRO A 177 -10.76 30.69 13.06
CA PRO A 177 -10.58 32.03 13.62
C PRO A 177 -11.94 32.54 14.07
N ALA A 178 -12.01 32.98 15.33
CA ALA A 178 -13.17 33.68 15.85
C ALA A 178 -13.30 34.99 15.06
N HIS A 179 -14.46 35.21 14.45
CA HIS A 179 -14.87 36.48 13.87
C HIS A 179 -15.41 37.37 14.97
#